data_f2461e6781ff3b6619a1314698211fdb
#
_entry.id   f2461e6781ff3b6619a1314698211fdb
#
_cell.length_a   1.000
_cell.length_b   1.000
_cell.length_c   1.000
_cell.angle_alpha   90.00
_cell.angle_beta   90.00
_cell.angle_gamma   90.00
#
_symmetry.space_group_name_H-M   'P 1'
#
loop_
_entity.id
_entity.type
_entity.pdbx_description
1 polymer ?
#
loop_
_entity_poly.entity_id
_entity_poly.type
_entity_poly.pdbx_seq_one_letter_code
_entity_poly.pdbx_strand_id
1 'polypeptide(L)'
;MRQNTRTSASTVANTLALLGMGGTIAGTGSASGVGYQAGQIAAQDLLGGIAVPTGCVVRPQQVRQLDSKDIGDGDWLALAQACGQQLADPQVAAIVITHGTDTLEETAWFLQCVLPAGKPVVLTCAMRPASAWAAFCTRLSTA
;
A
#
# COMPACT_ATOMS: atom_id res chain seq x y z
N MET A 1 35.20 -0.32 -38.89
CA MET A 1 34.43 0.47 -37.93
C MET A 1 33.33 -0.46 -37.34
N ARG A 2 33.56 -1.03 -36.15
CA ARG A 2 32.60 -1.94 -35.48
C ARG A 2 31.73 -1.10 -34.55
N GLN A 3 30.44 -0.98 -34.90
CA GLN A 3 29.47 -0.36 -34.01
C GLN A 3 29.22 -1.29 -32.81
N ASN A 4 29.57 -0.79 -31.65
CA ASN A 4 29.34 -1.44 -30.37
C ASN A 4 27.89 -1.14 -29.96
N THR A 5 26.94 -1.98 -30.33
CA THR A 5 25.56 -1.95 -29.84
C THR A 5 25.59 -2.33 -28.37
N ARG A 6 25.60 -1.33 -27.50
CA ARG A 6 25.30 -1.53 -26.07
C ARG A 6 23.85 -2.01 -25.97
N THR A 7 23.69 -3.30 -25.78
CA THR A 7 22.41 -3.86 -25.32
C THR A 7 22.13 -3.26 -23.96
N SER A 8 21.20 -2.32 -23.87
CA SER A 8 20.70 -1.83 -22.60
C SER A 8 20.06 -3.03 -21.89
N ALA A 9 20.69 -3.50 -20.82
CA ALA A 9 20.09 -4.48 -19.94
C ALA A 9 18.74 -3.90 -19.48
N SER A 10 17.65 -4.49 -19.90
CA SER A 10 16.31 -4.17 -19.40
C SER A 10 16.33 -4.45 -17.90
N THR A 11 16.37 -3.39 -17.10
CA THR A 11 16.27 -3.52 -15.64
C THR A 11 14.87 -4.05 -15.35
N VAL A 12 14.78 -5.29 -14.89
CA VAL A 12 13.51 -5.90 -14.51
C VAL A 12 12.91 -5.06 -13.39
N ALA A 13 11.67 -4.61 -13.59
CA ALA A 13 10.94 -3.88 -12.56
C ALA A 13 10.72 -4.81 -11.36
N ASN A 14 11.24 -4.43 -10.20
CA ASN A 14 11.19 -5.24 -8.97
C ASN A 14 10.68 -4.45 -7.76
N THR A 15 10.27 -3.20 -7.96
CA THR A 15 9.76 -2.36 -6.88
C THR A 15 8.25 -2.51 -6.76
N LEU A 16 7.78 -2.81 -5.56
CA LEU A 16 6.39 -2.74 -5.16
C LEU A 16 6.16 -1.39 -4.46
N ALA A 17 5.35 -0.51 -5.04
CA ALA A 17 4.95 0.72 -4.37
C ALA A 17 3.83 0.40 -3.38
N LEU A 18 4.03 0.76 -2.09
CA LEU A 18 3.01 0.62 -1.04
C LEU A 18 2.46 2.01 -0.71
N LEU A 19 1.20 2.27 -1.05
CA LEU A 19 0.53 3.55 -0.78
C LEU A 19 -0.40 3.40 0.42
N GLY A 20 -0.17 4.17 1.48
CA GLY A 20 -0.98 4.15 2.70
C GLY A 20 -2.08 5.21 2.68
N MET A 21 -3.35 4.79 2.86
CA MET A 21 -4.50 5.68 3.05
C MET A 21 -4.98 5.72 4.51
N GLY A 22 -4.47 4.83 5.36
CA GLY A 22 -4.94 4.68 6.74
C GLY A 22 -5.87 3.47 6.90
N GLY A 23 -7.03 3.69 7.49
CA GLY A 23 -8.02 2.64 7.77
C GLY A 23 -7.66 1.73 8.93
N THR A 24 -8.48 0.72 9.18
CA THR A 24 -8.32 -0.27 10.25
C THR A 24 -7.00 -1.05 10.15
N ILE A 25 -6.55 -1.35 8.94
CA ILE A 25 -5.28 -2.05 8.69
C ILE A 25 -4.08 -1.30 9.28
N ALA A 26 -4.16 0.03 9.29
CA ALA A 26 -3.19 0.94 9.89
C ALA A 26 -3.63 1.44 11.29
N GLY A 27 -4.53 0.72 11.95
CA GLY A 27 -5.05 1.07 13.26
C GLY A 27 -4.25 0.48 14.42
N THR A 28 -4.43 1.10 15.59
CA THR A 28 -3.94 0.58 16.87
C THR A 28 -5.11 0.29 17.80
N GLY A 29 -4.97 -0.75 18.64
CA GLY A 29 -5.93 -1.01 19.71
C GLY A 29 -5.94 0.14 20.75
N SER A 30 -7.11 0.43 21.32
CA SER A 30 -7.18 1.41 22.42
C SER A 30 -6.54 0.86 23.68
N ALA A 31 -5.94 1.76 24.49
CA ALA A 31 -5.34 1.41 25.77
C ALA A 31 -6.36 0.82 26.77
N SER A 32 -7.66 1.10 26.57
CA SER A 32 -8.76 0.57 27.38
C SER A 32 -9.23 -0.84 26.96
N GLY A 33 -8.65 -1.42 25.91
CA GLY A 33 -9.06 -2.73 25.38
C GLY A 33 -10.41 -2.73 24.67
N VAL A 34 -11.11 -1.61 24.63
CA VAL A 34 -12.39 -1.43 23.95
C VAL A 34 -12.21 -0.46 22.79
N GLY A 35 -12.36 -0.97 21.56
CA GLY A 35 -12.23 -0.17 20.35
C GLY A 35 -10.81 -0.12 19.75
N TYR A 36 -10.69 0.60 18.65
CA TYR A 36 -9.42 0.87 17.97
C TYR A 36 -9.47 2.28 17.36
N GLN A 37 -8.29 2.82 17.03
CA GLN A 37 -8.18 4.04 16.25
C GLN A 37 -7.61 3.70 14.87
N ALA A 38 -8.35 4.05 13.81
CA ALA A 38 -7.92 3.87 12.43
C ALA A 38 -6.76 4.83 12.08
N GLY A 39 -5.93 4.47 11.11
CA GLY A 39 -4.95 5.37 10.53
C GLY A 39 -3.84 5.84 11.48
N GLN A 40 -3.45 5.05 12.48
CA GLN A 40 -2.41 5.45 13.45
C GLN A 40 -0.99 5.04 13.05
N ILE A 41 -0.87 4.01 12.21
CA ILE A 41 0.41 3.43 11.80
C ILE A 41 0.73 3.92 10.39
N ALA A 42 1.93 4.46 10.21
CA ALA A 42 2.37 4.90 8.89
C ALA A 42 2.65 3.70 7.96
N ALA A 43 2.56 3.91 6.64
CA ALA A 43 2.73 2.86 5.64
C ALA A 43 4.08 2.11 5.77
N GLN A 44 5.15 2.82 6.12
CA GLN A 44 6.46 2.23 6.35
C GLN A 44 6.50 1.28 7.56
N ASP A 45 5.72 1.58 8.59
CA ASP A 45 5.72 0.81 9.84
C ASP A 45 4.84 -0.43 9.72
N LEU A 46 3.91 -0.45 8.77
CA LEU A 46 3.11 -1.63 8.42
C LEU A 46 3.97 -2.78 7.88
N LEU A 47 5.16 -2.49 7.34
CA LEU A 47 6.09 -3.49 6.83
C LEU A 47 6.87 -4.20 7.94
N GLY A 48 6.77 -3.73 9.17
CA GLY A 48 7.45 -4.34 10.32
C GLY A 48 7.02 -5.80 10.51
N GLY A 49 7.95 -6.73 10.34
CA GLY A 49 7.71 -8.17 10.48
C GLY A 49 7.17 -8.88 9.23
N ILE A 50 6.99 -8.19 8.10
CA ILE A 50 6.61 -8.81 6.83
C ILE A 50 7.88 -9.25 6.08
N ALA A 51 7.97 -10.54 5.74
CA ALA A 51 9.04 -11.05 4.91
C ALA A 51 8.86 -10.57 3.46
N VAL A 52 9.76 -9.72 2.99
CA VAL A 52 9.78 -9.28 1.59
C VAL A 52 10.50 -10.34 0.75
N PRO A 53 9.92 -10.81 -0.37
CA PRO A 53 10.56 -11.79 -1.24
C PRO A 53 11.93 -11.32 -1.74
N THR A 54 12.88 -12.25 -1.86
CA THR A 54 14.22 -11.94 -2.37
C THR A 54 14.14 -11.30 -3.77
N GLY A 55 14.85 -10.21 -3.95
CA GLY A 55 14.86 -9.45 -5.20
C GLY A 55 13.71 -8.46 -5.38
N CYS A 56 12.76 -8.42 -4.44
CA CYS A 56 11.70 -7.40 -4.41
C CYS A 56 12.10 -6.24 -3.48
N VAL A 57 11.83 -5.02 -3.90
CA VAL A 57 11.99 -3.80 -3.10
C VAL A 57 10.61 -3.25 -2.82
N VAL A 58 10.29 -3.01 -1.54
CA VAL A 58 9.03 -2.31 -1.18
C VAL A 58 9.34 -0.86 -0.91
N ARG A 59 8.60 0.04 -1.57
CA ARG A 59 8.72 1.50 -1.44
C ARG A 59 7.44 2.03 -0.81
N PRO A 60 7.42 2.28 0.52
CA PRO A 60 6.24 2.84 1.19
C PRO A 60 6.13 4.34 0.94
N GLN A 61 4.90 4.81 0.77
CA GLN A 61 4.53 6.21 0.68
C GLN A 61 3.21 6.43 1.42
N GLN A 62 3.18 7.32 2.38
CA GLN A 62 1.95 7.75 3.02
C GLN A 62 1.26 8.79 2.15
N VAL A 63 0.06 8.49 1.67
CA VAL A 63 -0.78 9.43 0.91
C VAL A 63 -1.73 10.15 1.86
N ARG A 64 -2.44 9.38 2.71
CA ARG A 64 -3.32 9.88 3.77
C ARG A 64 -3.26 8.96 4.97
N GLN A 65 -3.72 9.45 6.09
CA GLN A 65 -3.76 8.70 7.37
C GLN A 65 -5.12 8.94 8.02
N LEU A 66 -6.17 8.45 7.36
CA LEU A 66 -7.56 8.72 7.69
C LEU A 66 -8.32 7.43 8.03
N ASP A 67 -9.44 7.59 8.72
CA ASP A 67 -10.50 6.59 8.70
C ASP A 67 -11.21 6.69 7.34
N SER A 68 -11.52 5.56 6.71
CA SER A 68 -12.04 5.55 5.33
C SER A 68 -13.41 6.21 5.19
N LYS A 69 -14.22 6.25 6.24
CA LYS A 69 -15.49 7.00 6.26
C LYS A 69 -15.32 8.52 6.06
N ASP A 70 -14.12 9.04 6.33
CA ASP A 70 -13.79 10.47 6.25
C ASP A 70 -13.07 10.85 4.93
N ILE A 71 -12.90 9.89 4.01
CA ILE A 71 -12.27 10.12 2.70
C ILE A 71 -13.21 10.93 1.82
N GLY A 72 -12.68 12.00 1.24
CA GLY A 72 -13.38 12.86 0.30
C GLY A 72 -12.67 12.97 -1.06
N ASP A 73 -13.27 13.79 -1.96
CA ASP A 73 -12.79 13.96 -3.34
C ASP A 73 -11.31 14.34 -3.44
N GLY A 74 -10.86 15.24 -2.54
CA GLY A 74 -9.45 15.67 -2.49
C GLY A 74 -8.48 14.55 -2.14
N ASP A 75 -8.93 13.56 -1.38
CA ASP A 75 -8.11 12.41 -0.99
C ASP A 75 -8.02 11.39 -2.12
N TRP A 76 -9.12 11.17 -2.85
CA TRP A 76 -9.13 10.36 -4.06
C TRP A 76 -8.25 10.94 -5.15
N LEU A 77 -8.30 12.26 -5.37
CA LEU A 77 -7.42 12.93 -6.33
C LEU A 77 -5.95 12.80 -5.95
N ALA A 78 -5.62 12.95 -4.67
CA ALA A 78 -4.25 12.76 -4.19
C ALA A 78 -3.78 11.32 -4.38
N LEU A 79 -4.65 10.33 -4.12
CA LEU A 79 -4.35 8.92 -4.36
C LEU A 79 -4.14 8.63 -5.85
N ALA A 80 -5.02 9.12 -6.72
CA ALA A 80 -4.88 8.95 -8.17
C ALA A 80 -3.58 9.56 -8.69
N GLN A 81 -3.20 10.73 -8.19
CA GLN A 81 -1.92 11.38 -8.54
C GLN A 81 -0.72 10.54 -8.07
N ALA A 82 -0.75 10.03 -6.84
CA ALA A 82 0.30 9.14 -6.31
C ALA A 82 0.40 7.86 -7.15
N CYS A 83 -0.73 7.22 -7.49
CA CYS A 83 -0.76 6.07 -8.38
C CYS A 83 -0.16 6.40 -9.75
N GLY A 84 -0.54 7.53 -10.36
CA GLY A 84 -0.01 7.96 -11.66
C GLY A 84 1.51 8.11 -11.66
N GLN A 85 2.08 8.68 -10.60
CA GLN A 85 3.54 8.78 -10.43
C GLN A 85 4.22 7.41 -10.38
N GLN A 86 3.65 6.45 -9.63
CA GLN A 86 4.21 5.10 -9.52
C GLN A 86 4.02 4.29 -10.82
N LEU A 87 2.91 4.48 -11.53
CA LEU A 87 2.68 3.85 -12.83
C LEU A 87 3.67 4.32 -13.89
N ALA A 88 4.09 5.60 -13.85
CA ALA A 88 5.09 6.17 -14.75
C ALA A 88 6.53 5.73 -14.44
N ASP A 89 6.83 5.26 -13.23
CA ASP A 89 8.19 4.82 -12.84
C ASP A 89 8.50 3.43 -13.43
N PRO A 90 9.47 3.28 -14.36
CA PRO A 90 9.79 1.99 -14.97
C PRO A 90 10.31 0.94 -13.99
N GLN A 91 10.76 1.33 -12.80
CA GLN A 91 11.23 0.40 -11.77
C GLN A 91 10.09 -0.21 -10.96
N VAL A 92 8.91 0.41 -10.96
CA VAL A 92 7.74 -0.09 -10.24
C VAL A 92 7.09 -1.21 -11.05
N ALA A 93 6.95 -2.38 -10.44
CA ALA A 93 6.27 -3.54 -11.02
C ALA A 93 4.77 -3.56 -10.72
N ALA A 94 4.39 -3.10 -9.52
CA ALA A 94 3.00 -3.09 -9.06
C ALA A 94 2.80 -2.05 -7.95
N ILE A 95 1.54 -1.71 -7.70
CA ILE A 95 1.12 -0.83 -6.60
C ILE A 95 0.21 -1.63 -5.65
N VAL A 96 0.46 -1.53 -4.36
CA VAL A 96 -0.45 -2.00 -3.31
C VAL A 96 -0.92 -0.77 -2.52
N ILE A 97 -2.22 -0.68 -2.29
CA ILE A 97 -2.85 0.40 -1.54
C ILE A 97 -3.46 -0.20 -0.28
N THR A 98 -3.01 0.25 0.90
CA THR A 98 -3.68 -0.08 2.16
C THR A 98 -4.78 0.92 2.44
N HIS A 99 -5.98 0.44 2.72
CA HIS A 99 -7.19 1.25 2.81
C HIS A 99 -8.09 0.78 3.96
N GLY A 100 -9.06 1.59 4.34
CA GLY A 100 -10.13 1.16 5.24
C GLY A 100 -11.25 0.45 4.49
N THR A 101 -12.16 -0.17 5.22
CA THR A 101 -13.24 -0.99 4.64
C THR A 101 -14.45 -0.19 4.16
N ASP A 102 -14.71 1.00 4.74
CA ASP A 102 -16.00 1.69 4.56
C ASP A 102 -16.20 2.26 3.14
N THR A 103 -15.11 2.66 2.48
CA THR A 103 -15.13 3.24 1.13
C THR A 103 -14.14 2.58 0.18
N LEU A 104 -13.86 1.29 0.40
CA LEU A 104 -12.92 0.53 -0.42
C LEU A 104 -13.41 0.39 -1.86
N GLU A 105 -14.69 0.05 -2.02
CA GLU A 105 -15.30 -0.20 -3.32
C GLU A 105 -15.38 1.08 -4.14
N GLU A 106 -15.76 2.20 -3.54
CA GLU A 106 -15.83 3.49 -4.20
C GLU A 106 -14.46 3.94 -4.65
N THR A 107 -13.45 3.78 -3.78
CA THR A 107 -12.05 4.09 -4.13
C THR A 107 -11.55 3.19 -5.27
N ALA A 108 -11.85 1.90 -5.22
CA ALA A 108 -11.47 0.96 -6.28
C ALA A 108 -12.13 1.32 -7.61
N TRP A 109 -13.42 1.63 -7.59
CA TRP A 109 -14.17 2.06 -8.78
C TRP A 109 -13.64 3.37 -9.34
N PHE A 110 -13.40 4.36 -8.49
CA PHE A 110 -12.82 5.64 -8.91
C PHE A 110 -11.48 5.43 -9.62
N LEU A 111 -10.56 4.67 -9.00
CA LEU A 111 -9.25 4.40 -9.59
C LEU A 111 -9.36 3.63 -10.91
N GLN A 112 -10.28 2.67 -11.02
CA GLN A 112 -10.56 1.95 -12.27
C GLN A 112 -10.99 2.89 -13.39
N CYS A 113 -11.71 3.97 -13.07
CA CYS A 113 -12.19 4.93 -14.07
C CYS A 113 -11.10 5.92 -14.52
N VAL A 114 -10.13 6.25 -13.64
CA VAL A 114 -9.20 7.37 -13.90
C VAL A 114 -7.77 6.95 -14.20
N LEU A 115 -7.36 5.75 -13.78
CA LEU A 115 -5.98 5.29 -14.01
C LEU A 115 -5.83 4.65 -15.40
N PRO A 116 -4.68 4.88 -16.05
CA PRO A 116 -4.37 4.20 -17.30
C PRO A 116 -4.17 2.70 -17.06
N ALA A 117 -4.51 1.88 -18.04
CA ALA A 117 -4.19 0.46 -18.03
C ALA A 117 -2.66 0.24 -18.00
N GLY A 118 -2.21 -0.83 -17.35
CA GLY A 118 -0.78 -1.15 -17.29
C GLY A 118 -0.42 -2.06 -16.14
N LYS A 119 0.32 -1.52 -15.16
CA LYS A 119 0.79 -2.29 -14.01
C LYS A 119 -0.35 -2.62 -13.05
N PRO A 120 -0.28 -3.76 -12.34
CA PRO A 120 -1.28 -4.10 -11.32
C PRO A 120 -1.39 -3.03 -10.23
N VAL A 121 -2.62 -2.65 -9.89
CA VAL A 121 -2.96 -1.81 -8.72
C VAL A 121 -3.91 -2.62 -7.86
N VAL A 122 -3.49 -2.96 -6.64
CA VAL A 122 -4.23 -3.82 -5.73
C VAL A 122 -4.59 -3.02 -4.48
N LEU A 123 -5.88 -2.96 -4.15
CA LEU A 123 -6.34 -2.42 -2.88
C LEU A 123 -6.48 -3.55 -1.85
N THR A 124 -6.08 -3.29 -0.62
CA THR A 124 -6.22 -4.23 0.49
C THR A 124 -6.66 -3.50 1.75
N CYS A 125 -7.45 -4.18 2.55
CA CYS A 125 -7.91 -3.70 3.84
C CYS A 125 -7.87 -4.83 4.87
N ALA A 126 -8.11 -4.51 6.14
CA ALA A 126 -8.23 -5.49 7.21
C ALA A 126 -9.35 -5.11 8.17
N MET A 127 -10.07 -6.11 8.69
CA MET A 127 -11.09 -5.94 9.72
C MET A 127 -10.51 -5.87 11.13
N ARG A 128 -9.19 -6.07 11.27
CA ARG A 128 -8.47 -6.00 12.55
C ARG A 128 -7.27 -5.07 12.42
N PRO A 129 -6.98 -4.30 13.45
CA PRO A 129 -5.82 -3.40 13.46
C PRO A 129 -4.50 -4.19 13.40
N ALA A 130 -3.46 -3.56 12.84
CA ALA A 130 -2.13 -4.17 12.70
C ALA A 130 -1.56 -4.69 14.03
N SER A 131 -1.83 -4.00 15.13
CA SER A 131 -1.43 -4.43 16.47
C SER A 131 -1.99 -5.80 16.88
N ALA A 132 -3.18 -6.16 16.39
CA ALA A 132 -3.79 -7.48 16.64
C ALA A 132 -3.11 -8.59 15.83
N TRP A 133 -2.60 -8.28 14.63
CA TRP A 133 -1.87 -9.22 13.80
C TRP A 133 -0.48 -9.54 14.35
N ALA A 134 0.24 -8.54 14.87
CA ALA A 134 1.53 -8.72 15.51
C ALA A 134 1.43 -9.72 16.68
N ALA A 135 0.40 -9.59 17.53
CA ALA A 135 0.15 -10.50 18.64
C ALA A 135 -0.18 -11.93 18.19
N PHE A 136 -0.85 -12.10 17.04
CA PHE A 136 -1.17 -13.41 16.47
C PHE A 136 0.08 -14.10 15.89
N CYS A 137 0.90 -13.39 15.12
CA CYS A 137 2.13 -13.92 14.57
C CYS A 137 3.12 -14.35 15.64
N THR A 138 3.24 -13.59 16.74
CA THR A 138 4.10 -13.95 17.88
C THR A 138 3.63 -15.23 18.56
N ARG A 139 2.32 -15.49 18.66
CA ARG A 139 1.78 -16.72 19.24
C ARG A 139 2.02 -17.98 18.37
N LEU A 140 2.06 -17.83 17.05
CA LEU A 140 2.37 -18.96 16.15
C LEU A 140 3.84 -19.32 16.11
N SER A 141 4.73 -18.38 16.45
CA SER A 141 6.18 -18.57 16.44
C SER A 141 6.71 -19.22 17.75
N THR A 142 5.86 -19.33 18.78
CA THR A 142 6.20 -19.91 20.09
C THR A 142 5.54 -21.29 20.35
N ALA A 143 4.86 -21.87 19.39
CA ALA A 143 4.28 -23.20 19.40
C ALA A 143 5.08 -24.14 18.50
#